data_9a2c65cedb1d99d6c78d6bc2e3f4ad24
#
_entry.id   9a2c65cedb1d99d6c78d6bc2e3f4ad24
#
_cell.length_a   1.000
_cell.length_b   1.000
_cell.length_c   1.000
_cell.angle_alpha   90.00
_cell.angle_beta   90.00
_cell.angle_gamma   90.00
#
_symmetry.space_group_name_H-M   'P 1'
#
loop_
_entity.id
_entity.type
_entity.pdbx_description
1 polymer ?
#
loop_
_entity_poly.entity_id
_entity_poly.type
_entity_poly.pdbx_seq_one_letter_code
_entity_poly.pdbx_strand_id
1 'polypeptide(L)'
;MTERVLVVVPTYNERVNVPLIVPAILGQDPCIEVLVVDDSSPDGTGELADQLAAENPRVHVLHRSQKEGLGKAYIAGFRWALDHGYDLIFEMDADFSHDPRFLPTFLDAIQDADLVIGSRYKTGVNVINWPISRLLLSLGANQYARLVTGLPLADSTGGFKCFRRRVLEAIPLERVRSNGYAFQIEMSYLAWRKGFRLKEIPIVFTDRVEGQSKMNRKIVREAVWMVWWLRLRSLGRGP
;
A
#
# COMPACT_ATOMS: atom_id res chain seq x y z
N MET A 1 21.80 -14.28 5.93
CA MET A 1 20.89 -13.65 6.90
C MET A 1 19.51 -13.69 6.27
N THR A 2 18.51 -14.15 6.98
CA THR A 2 17.11 -14.13 6.51
C THR A 2 16.63 -12.68 6.46
N GLU A 3 16.00 -12.26 5.34
CA GLU A 3 15.44 -10.92 5.19
C GLU A 3 14.32 -10.70 6.24
N ARG A 4 14.34 -9.55 6.92
CA ARG A 4 13.30 -9.17 7.87
C ARG A 4 12.14 -8.52 7.12
N VAL A 5 10.93 -9.04 7.35
CA VAL A 5 9.72 -8.67 6.60
C VAL A 5 8.72 -7.97 7.51
N LEU A 6 8.26 -6.79 7.13
CA LEU A 6 7.22 -6.04 7.84
C LEU A 6 6.02 -5.77 6.95
N VAL A 7 4.83 -6.06 7.44
CA VAL A 7 3.56 -5.65 6.82
C VAL A 7 3.01 -4.45 7.58
N VAL A 8 2.96 -3.30 6.90
CA VAL A 8 2.39 -2.06 7.44
C VAL A 8 0.90 -2.03 7.16
N VAL A 9 0.10 -1.96 8.22
CA VAL A 9 -1.37 -1.98 8.18
C VAL A 9 -1.92 -0.70 8.83
N PRO A 10 -2.26 0.33 8.02
CA PRO A 10 -2.90 1.53 8.53
C PRO A 10 -4.32 1.25 8.99
N THR A 11 -4.70 1.82 10.15
CA THR A 11 -6.03 1.62 10.73
C THR A 11 -6.69 2.95 11.10
N TYR A 12 -8.00 3.01 10.89
CA TYR A 12 -8.90 4.02 11.44
C TYR A 12 -10.32 3.47 11.51
N ASN A 13 -10.81 3.17 12.72
CA ASN A 13 -12.08 2.48 12.98
C ASN A 13 -12.12 1.07 12.34
N GLU A 14 -11.12 0.27 12.65
CA GLU A 14 -10.94 -1.09 12.14
C GLU A 14 -11.00 -2.14 13.27
N ARG A 15 -11.69 -1.83 14.38
CA ARG A 15 -11.79 -2.68 15.57
C ARG A 15 -12.25 -4.11 15.28
N VAL A 16 -13.11 -4.28 14.28
CA VAL A 16 -13.62 -5.60 13.87
C VAL A 16 -12.57 -6.36 13.04
N ASN A 17 -11.81 -5.65 12.20
CA ASN A 17 -10.91 -6.26 11.24
C ASN A 17 -9.54 -6.59 11.84
N VAL A 18 -8.99 -5.74 12.73
CA VAL A 18 -7.63 -5.89 13.28
C VAL A 18 -7.41 -7.26 13.95
N PRO A 19 -8.30 -7.78 14.81
CA PRO A 19 -8.10 -9.08 15.46
C PRO A 19 -8.19 -10.28 14.51
N LEU A 20 -8.67 -10.08 13.30
CA LEU A 20 -8.80 -11.10 12.27
C LEU A 20 -7.64 -11.02 11.25
N ILE A 21 -7.31 -9.81 10.78
CA ILE A 21 -6.32 -9.61 9.73
C ILE A 21 -4.88 -9.82 10.24
N VAL A 22 -4.57 -9.39 11.47
CA VAL A 22 -3.21 -9.52 12.04
C VAL A 22 -2.79 -10.99 12.16
N PRO A 23 -3.58 -11.90 12.78
CA PRO A 23 -3.24 -13.32 12.79
C PRO A 23 -3.20 -13.95 11.40
N ALA A 24 -4.08 -13.52 10.48
CA ALA A 24 -4.09 -14.02 9.11
C ALA A 24 -2.81 -13.66 8.34
N ILE A 25 -2.25 -12.46 8.54
CA ILE A 25 -0.96 -12.03 7.99
C ILE A 25 0.18 -12.85 8.59
N LEU A 26 0.25 -12.93 9.92
CA LEU A 26 1.30 -13.64 10.66
C LEU A 26 1.36 -15.14 10.35
N GLY A 27 0.21 -15.72 9.97
CA GLY A 27 0.09 -17.12 9.59
C GLY A 27 0.67 -17.47 8.21
N GLN A 28 1.02 -16.48 7.38
CA GLN A 28 1.49 -16.72 6.02
C GLN A 28 2.97 -17.13 5.96
N ASP A 29 3.80 -16.56 6.84
CA ASP A 29 5.23 -16.89 6.91
C ASP A 29 5.77 -16.54 8.32
N PRO A 30 6.64 -17.37 8.93
CA PRO A 30 7.22 -17.10 10.24
C PRO A 30 8.14 -15.86 10.28
N CYS A 31 8.67 -15.41 9.14
CA CYS A 31 9.52 -14.23 9.03
C CYS A 31 8.72 -12.92 9.01
N ILE A 32 7.40 -12.98 8.84
CA ILE A 32 6.54 -11.79 8.75
C ILE A 32 6.26 -11.24 10.14
N GLU A 33 6.49 -9.92 10.27
CA GLU A 33 6.05 -9.10 11.39
C GLU A 33 5.01 -8.08 10.90
N VAL A 34 4.16 -7.59 11.78
CA VAL A 34 3.07 -6.65 11.46
C VAL A 34 3.26 -5.35 12.23
N LEU A 35 3.15 -4.22 11.56
CA LEU A 35 3.02 -2.91 12.18
C LEU A 35 1.61 -2.35 11.95
N VAL A 36 0.82 -2.30 12.99
CA VAL A 36 -0.46 -1.56 12.98
C VAL A 36 -0.16 -0.08 13.17
N VAL A 37 -0.59 0.75 12.21
CA VAL A 37 -0.44 2.22 12.29
C VAL A 37 -1.81 2.83 12.55
N ASP A 38 -2.09 3.15 13.81
CA ASP A 38 -3.40 3.65 14.22
C ASP A 38 -3.48 5.18 14.21
N ASP A 39 -4.44 5.72 13.47
CA ASP A 39 -4.69 7.15 13.31
C ASP A 39 -5.64 7.72 14.39
N SER A 40 -5.38 7.42 15.67
CA SER A 40 -6.24 7.81 16.82
C SER A 40 -7.69 7.35 16.62
N SER A 41 -7.88 6.06 16.43
CA SER A 41 -9.22 5.47 16.25
C SER A 41 -10.08 5.64 17.51
N PRO A 42 -11.27 6.26 17.41
CA PRO A 42 -12.14 6.46 18.57
C PRO A 42 -12.93 5.21 18.99
N ASP A 43 -12.88 4.13 18.19
CA ASP A 43 -13.64 2.90 18.41
C ASP A 43 -12.92 1.84 19.24
N GLY A 44 -11.70 2.13 19.73
CA GLY A 44 -10.87 1.21 20.50
C GLY A 44 -9.98 0.30 19.64
N THR A 45 -9.77 0.63 18.36
CA THR A 45 -8.86 -0.11 17.46
C THR A 45 -7.42 -0.12 18.02
N GLY A 46 -6.94 1.05 18.50
CA GLY A 46 -5.58 1.20 19.00
C GLY A 46 -5.32 0.34 20.23
N GLU A 47 -6.24 0.36 21.21
CA GLU A 47 -6.14 -0.45 22.44
C GLU A 47 -6.14 -1.96 22.14
N LEU A 48 -6.92 -2.37 21.13
CA LEU A 48 -6.94 -3.76 20.68
C LEU A 48 -5.63 -4.16 19.99
N ALA A 49 -5.05 -3.26 19.20
CA ALA A 49 -3.73 -3.47 18.60
C ALA A 49 -2.63 -3.62 19.68
N ASP A 50 -2.68 -2.81 20.73
CA ASP A 50 -1.75 -2.91 21.88
C ASP A 50 -1.87 -4.26 22.61
N GLN A 51 -3.09 -4.80 22.77
CA GLN A 51 -3.30 -6.13 23.33
C GLN A 51 -2.65 -7.21 22.46
N LEU A 52 -2.84 -7.16 21.15
CA LEU A 52 -2.21 -8.10 20.22
C LEU A 52 -0.67 -8.01 20.27
N ALA A 53 -0.11 -6.81 20.40
CA ALA A 53 1.32 -6.60 20.52
C ALA A 53 1.88 -7.14 21.87
N ALA A 54 1.12 -7.03 22.94
CA ALA A 54 1.50 -7.61 24.23
C ALA A 54 1.52 -9.16 24.22
N GLU A 55 0.65 -9.77 23.42
CA GLU A 55 0.53 -11.23 23.28
C GLU A 55 1.50 -11.83 22.27
N ASN A 56 1.95 -11.05 21.26
CA ASN A 56 2.79 -11.57 20.17
C ASN A 56 3.93 -10.60 19.81
N PRO A 57 5.21 -10.99 20.03
CA PRO A 57 6.36 -10.12 19.76
C PRO A 57 6.56 -9.76 18.27
N ARG A 58 5.84 -10.40 17.35
CA ARG A 58 5.84 -10.06 15.92
C ARG A 58 4.79 -8.99 15.56
N VAL A 59 4.06 -8.46 16.53
CA VAL A 59 3.10 -7.37 16.34
C VAL A 59 3.64 -6.11 16.97
N HIS A 60 3.63 -5.03 16.20
CA HIS A 60 4.05 -3.71 16.64
C HIS A 60 2.92 -2.72 16.42
N VAL A 61 2.89 -1.66 17.23
CA VAL A 61 1.88 -0.61 17.12
C VAL A 61 2.57 0.76 17.02
N LEU A 62 2.10 1.58 16.10
CA LEU A 62 2.48 2.97 15.98
C LEU A 62 1.22 3.84 16.10
N HIS A 63 1.04 4.49 17.23
CA HIS A 63 -0.04 5.45 17.42
C HIS A 63 0.31 6.81 16.81
N ARG A 64 -0.57 7.32 15.97
CA ARG A 64 -0.47 8.69 15.44
C ARG A 64 -1.47 9.57 16.16
N SER A 65 -1.12 10.84 16.37
CA SER A 65 -1.92 11.79 17.16
C SER A 65 -3.26 12.16 16.49
N GLN A 66 -3.38 11.98 15.16
CA GLN A 66 -4.57 12.35 14.40
C GLN A 66 -4.60 11.68 13.01
N LYS A 67 -5.80 11.60 12.44
CA LYS A 67 -6.01 11.13 11.08
C LYS A 67 -5.63 12.20 10.05
N GLU A 68 -4.57 11.94 9.28
CA GLU A 68 -4.10 12.82 8.20
C GLU A 68 -4.22 12.19 6.81
N GLY A 69 -4.78 10.99 6.72
CA GLY A 69 -4.98 10.22 5.50
C GLY A 69 -3.98 9.09 5.30
N LEU A 70 -4.37 8.16 4.42
CA LEU A 70 -3.71 6.88 4.19
C LEU A 70 -2.22 7.02 3.82
N GLY A 71 -1.88 7.94 2.93
CA GLY A 71 -0.49 8.16 2.52
C GLY A 71 0.42 8.58 3.67
N LYS A 72 -0.08 9.42 4.60
CA LYS A 72 0.68 9.83 5.78
C LYS A 72 0.88 8.68 6.77
N ALA A 73 -0.10 7.80 6.91
CA ALA A 73 0.01 6.62 7.75
C ALA A 73 1.07 5.65 7.19
N TYR A 74 1.05 5.38 5.88
CA TYR A 74 2.09 4.56 5.24
C TYR A 74 3.49 5.18 5.37
N ILE A 75 3.65 6.49 5.16
CA ILE A 75 4.94 7.17 5.33
C ILE A 75 5.46 7.02 6.76
N ALA A 76 4.59 7.15 7.77
CA ALA A 76 4.98 6.92 9.17
C ALA A 76 5.43 5.48 9.41
N GLY A 77 4.68 4.50 8.90
CA GLY A 77 5.05 3.09 8.97
C GLY A 77 6.36 2.76 8.22
N PHE A 78 6.59 3.35 7.05
CA PHE A 78 7.84 3.17 6.30
C PHE A 78 9.05 3.72 7.05
N ARG A 79 8.95 4.90 7.65
CA ARG A 79 10.02 5.46 8.48
C ARG A 79 10.32 4.55 9.67
N TRP A 80 9.28 4.13 10.35
CA TRP A 80 9.41 3.19 11.46
C TRP A 80 10.12 1.90 11.00
N ALA A 81 9.73 1.32 9.87
CA ALA A 81 10.35 0.13 9.30
C ALA A 81 11.84 0.33 8.97
N LEU A 82 12.19 1.48 8.36
CA LEU A 82 13.57 1.84 8.05
C LEU A 82 14.42 1.99 9.31
N ASP A 83 13.89 2.66 10.34
CA ASP A 83 14.58 2.87 11.62
C ASP A 83 14.81 1.56 12.38
N HIS A 84 13.94 0.55 12.18
CA HIS A 84 14.03 -0.76 12.84
C HIS A 84 14.72 -1.84 12.00
N GLY A 85 15.28 -1.50 10.84
CA GLY A 85 16.14 -2.38 10.05
C GLY A 85 15.41 -3.48 9.29
N TYR A 86 14.16 -3.27 8.83
CA TYR A 86 13.45 -4.18 7.95
C TYR A 86 13.96 -4.11 6.52
N ASP A 87 14.03 -5.26 5.84
CA ASP A 87 14.54 -5.40 4.48
C ASP A 87 13.44 -5.33 3.42
N LEU A 88 12.28 -5.94 3.73
CA LEU A 88 11.09 -5.97 2.90
C LEU A 88 9.92 -5.34 3.65
N ILE A 89 9.29 -4.35 3.04
CA ILE A 89 8.22 -3.58 3.66
C ILE A 89 6.97 -3.61 2.77
N PHE A 90 5.87 -4.11 3.32
CA PHE A 90 4.59 -4.20 2.63
C PHE A 90 3.67 -3.04 2.96
N GLU A 91 2.87 -2.64 1.97
CA GLU A 91 1.62 -1.90 2.14
C GLU A 91 0.46 -2.89 2.07
N MET A 92 -0.44 -2.87 3.04
CA MET A 92 -1.63 -3.71 3.07
C MET A 92 -2.76 -3.05 3.85
N ASP A 93 -3.98 -3.05 3.30
CA ASP A 93 -5.18 -2.53 3.98
C ASP A 93 -5.72 -3.55 5.01
N ALA A 94 -6.39 -3.05 6.06
CA ALA A 94 -6.90 -3.88 7.17
C ALA A 94 -8.21 -4.64 6.86
N ASP A 95 -8.91 -4.31 5.77
CA ASP A 95 -10.30 -4.68 5.50
C ASP A 95 -10.48 -5.96 4.64
N PHE A 96 -9.45 -6.79 4.54
CA PHE A 96 -9.42 -8.00 3.72
C PHE A 96 -9.63 -7.79 2.20
N SER A 97 -9.64 -6.54 1.72
CA SER A 97 -9.61 -6.29 0.27
C SER A 97 -8.31 -6.76 -0.37
N HIS A 98 -7.25 -6.79 0.42
CA HIS A 98 -5.97 -7.42 0.15
C HIS A 98 -5.90 -8.76 0.90
N ASP A 99 -5.96 -9.88 0.18
CA ASP A 99 -5.91 -11.21 0.78
C ASP A 99 -4.50 -11.55 1.25
N PRO A 100 -4.29 -11.82 2.55
CA PRO A 100 -2.97 -12.19 3.09
C PRO A 100 -2.32 -13.39 2.41
N ARG A 101 -3.10 -14.30 1.84
CA ARG A 101 -2.60 -15.50 1.14
C ARG A 101 -1.71 -15.19 -0.06
N PHE A 102 -1.71 -13.95 -0.57
CA PHE A 102 -0.78 -13.53 -1.61
C PHE A 102 0.61 -13.14 -1.09
N LEU A 103 0.80 -12.93 0.22
CA LEU A 103 2.10 -12.53 0.78
C LEU A 103 3.26 -13.45 0.37
N PRO A 104 3.15 -14.79 0.40
CA PRO A 104 4.21 -15.67 -0.09
C PRO A 104 4.54 -15.44 -1.57
N THR A 105 3.53 -15.19 -2.42
CA THR A 105 3.74 -14.90 -3.84
C THR A 105 4.51 -13.58 -4.06
N PHE A 106 4.27 -12.59 -3.19
CA PHE A 106 5.07 -11.35 -3.20
C PHE A 106 6.52 -11.61 -2.79
N LEU A 107 6.75 -12.43 -1.75
CA LEU A 107 8.09 -12.79 -1.28
C LEU A 107 8.89 -13.54 -2.35
N ASP A 108 8.25 -14.39 -3.12
CA ASP A 108 8.87 -15.03 -4.28
C ASP A 108 9.16 -14.02 -5.40
N ALA A 109 8.19 -13.17 -5.71
CA ALA A 109 8.31 -12.21 -6.81
C ALA A 109 9.36 -11.11 -6.56
N ILE A 110 9.59 -10.73 -5.29
CA ILE A 110 10.54 -9.67 -4.93
C ILE A 110 12.00 -10.11 -5.13
N GLN A 111 12.28 -11.40 -5.27
CA GLN A 111 13.62 -11.90 -5.52
C GLN A 111 14.20 -11.34 -6.84
N ASP A 112 13.34 -11.10 -7.84
CA ASP A 112 13.72 -10.56 -9.15
C ASP A 112 13.36 -9.07 -9.33
N ALA A 113 12.86 -8.40 -8.30
CA ALA A 113 12.35 -7.04 -8.38
C ALA A 113 12.78 -6.19 -7.18
N ASP A 114 12.55 -4.88 -7.29
CA ASP A 114 12.77 -3.91 -6.21
C ASP A 114 11.44 -3.48 -5.57
N LEU A 115 10.38 -3.49 -6.37
CA LEU A 115 9.01 -3.19 -5.97
C LEU A 115 8.08 -4.18 -6.67
N VAL A 116 7.29 -4.92 -5.89
CA VAL A 116 6.23 -5.79 -6.39
C VAL A 116 4.87 -5.16 -6.08
N ILE A 117 3.98 -5.18 -7.07
CA ILE A 117 2.64 -4.61 -7.01
C ILE A 117 1.62 -5.72 -7.25
N GLY A 118 0.68 -5.88 -6.33
CA GLY A 118 -0.51 -6.69 -6.53
C GLY A 118 -1.47 -6.01 -7.49
N SER A 119 -1.62 -6.59 -8.68
CA SER A 119 -2.35 -6.00 -9.79
C SER A 119 -3.69 -6.70 -10.02
N ARG A 120 -4.75 -5.92 -10.04
CA ARG A 120 -6.11 -6.38 -10.38
C ARG A 120 -6.29 -6.60 -11.88
N TYR A 121 -5.33 -6.12 -12.69
CA TYR A 121 -5.47 -6.03 -14.15
C TYR A 121 -4.36 -6.72 -14.95
N LYS A 122 -3.40 -7.40 -14.28
CA LYS A 122 -2.26 -8.03 -14.95
C LYS A 122 -2.65 -9.19 -15.88
N THR A 123 -3.59 -10.02 -15.46
CA THR A 123 -4.05 -11.22 -16.20
C THR A 123 -5.55 -11.14 -16.54
N GLY A 124 -6.07 -9.94 -16.75
CA GLY A 124 -7.50 -9.68 -16.94
C GLY A 124 -8.07 -8.87 -15.78
N VAL A 125 -9.38 -8.91 -15.57
CA VAL A 125 -10.06 -8.19 -14.50
C VAL A 125 -10.32 -9.13 -13.33
N ASN A 126 -9.60 -8.92 -12.22
CA ASN A 126 -9.66 -9.77 -11.02
C ASN A 126 -10.25 -8.98 -9.83
N VAL A 127 -11.48 -8.51 -9.97
CA VAL A 127 -12.22 -7.81 -8.91
C VAL A 127 -13.55 -8.53 -8.65
N ILE A 128 -13.92 -8.64 -7.37
CA ILE A 128 -15.16 -9.29 -6.93
C ILE A 128 -16.07 -8.22 -6.31
N ASN A 129 -17.35 -8.28 -6.63
CA ASN A 129 -18.43 -7.42 -6.11
C ASN A 129 -18.29 -5.92 -6.43
N TRP A 130 -17.56 -5.54 -7.50
CA TRP A 130 -17.50 -4.15 -7.91
C TRP A 130 -18.66 -3.77 -8.85
N PRO A 131 -19.30 -2.61 -8.63
CA PRO A 131 -20.17 -2.02 -9.64
C PRO A 131 -19.41 -1.75 -10.94
N ILE A 132 -20.04 -1.97 -12.08
CA ILE A 132 -19.42 -1.74 -13.41
C ILE A 132 -18.89 -0.31 -13.54
N SER A 133 -19.60 0.68 -13.02
CA SER A 133 -19.16 2.08 -13.04
C SER A 133 -17.82 2.29 -12.32
N ARG A 134 -17.61 1.63 -11.18
CA ARG A 134 -16.34 1.67 -10.44
C ARG A 134 -15.21 0.97 -11.21
N LEU A 135 -15.51 -0.15 -11.82
CA LEU A 135 -14.55 -0.88 -12.66
C LEU A 135 -14.09 -0.01 -13.84
N LEU A 136 -15.03 0.57 -14.60
CA LEU A 136 -14.72 1.43 -15.75
C LEU A 136 -13.91 2.66 -15.33
N LEU A 137 -14.27 3.30 -14.21
CA LEU A 137 -13.52 4.42 -13.65
C LEU A 137 -12.09 4.01 -13.27
N SER A 138 -11.91 2.86 -12.64
CA SER A 138 -10.59 2.35 -12.23
C SER A 138 -9.73 2.01 -13.45
N LEU A 139 -10.28 1.34 -14.46
CA LEU A 139 -9.57 1.06 -15.72
C LEU A 139 -9.16 2.35 -16.43
N GLY A 140 -10.10 3.30 -16.56
CA GLY A 140 -9.82 4.62 -17.15
C GLY A 140 -8.74 5.39 -16.41
N ALA A 141 -8.75 5.37 -15.06
CA ALA A 141 -7.74 6.03 -14.23
C ALA A 141 -6.35 5.41 -14.42
N ASN A 142 -6.24 4.09 -14.49
CA ASN A 142 -4.98 3.39 -14.74
C ASN A 142 -4.44 3.68 -16.14
N GLN A 143 -5.31 3.62 -17.16
CA GLN A 143 -4.93 3.97 -18.53
C GLN A 143 -4.46 5.43 -18.65
N TYR A 144 -5.17 6.36 -18.02
CA TYR A 144 -4.79 7.77 -17.95
C TYR A 144 -3.43 7.96 -17.27
N ALA A 145 -3.22 7.36 -16.09
CA ALA A 145 -1.96 7.45 -15.38
C ALA A 145 -0.79 6.92 -16.23
N ARG A 146 -1.00 5.79 -16.90
CA ARG A 146 -0.01 5.18 -17.80
C ARG A 146 0.32 6.09 -19.00
N LEU A 147 -0.67 6.66 -19.65
CA LEU A 147 -0.47 7.54 -20.83
C LEU A 147 0.27 8.82 -20.45
N VAL A 148 -0.07 9.46 -19.32
CA VAL A 148 0.53 10.73 -18.93
C VAL A 148 1.93 10.54 -18.35
N THR A 149 2.11 9.54 -17.46
CA THR A 149 3.40 9.34 -16.78
C THR A 149 4.38 8.47 -17.53
N GLY A 150 3.90 7.60 -18.42
CA GLY A 150 4.69 6.55 -19.05
C GLY A 150 4.99 5.35 -18.12
N LEU A 151 4.39 5.30 -16.91
CA LEU A 151 4.60 4.23 -15.94
C LEU A 151 4.13 2.88 -16.52
N PRO A 152 4.99 1.85 -16.63
CA PRO A 152 4.68 0.60 -17.32
C PRO A 152 3.92 -0.39 -16.43
N LEU A 153 2.85 0.06 -15.77
CA LEU A 153 2.00 -0.75 -14.89
C LEU A 153 0.58 -0.83 -15.46
N ALA A 154 -0.03 -2.00 -15.34
CA ALA A 154 -1.45 -2.20 -15.61
C ALA A 154 -2.32 -1.66 -14.46
N ASP A 155 -1.81 -1.75 -13.21
CA ASP A 155 -2.48 -1.28 -12.01
C ASP A 155 -1.58 -0.35 -11.18
N SER A 156 -1.57 0.92 -11.53
CA SER A 156 -0.81 1.96 -10.79
C SER A 156 -1.48 2.43 -9.51
N THR A 157 -2.76 2.09 -9.32
CA THR A 157 -3.58 2.49 -8.16
C THR A 157 -3.72 1.42 -7.09
N GLY A 158 -3.13 0.23 -7.30
CA GLY A 158 -3.12 -0.86 -6.33
C GLY A 158 -2.35 -0.48 -5.06
N GLY A 159 -2.94 -0.77 -3.89
CA GLY A 159 -2.38 -0.48 -2.57
C GLY A 159 -1.66 -1.67 -1.93
N PHE A 160 -1.69 -2.84 -2.53
CA PHE A 160 -0.95 -4.00 -2.04
C PHE A 160 0.40 -4.06 -2.73
N LYS A 161 1.47 -3.75 -1.99
CA LYS A 161 2.82 -3.64 -2.52
C LYS A 161 3.86 -4.18 -1.56
N CYS A 162 4.98 -4.64 -2.12
CA CYS A 162 6.18 -4.99 -1.37
C CYS A 162 7.36 -4.19 -1.90
N PHE A 163 8.01 -3.44 -1.03
CA PHE A 163 9.18 -2.63 -1.33
C PHE A 163 10.43 -3.28 -0.72
N ARG A 164 11.52 -3.35 -1.48
CA ARG A 164 12.83 -3.50 -0.87
C ARG A 164 13.20 -2.22 -0.13
N ARG A 165 13.88 -2.35 1.01
CA ARG A 165 14.39 -1.24 1.83
C ARG A 165 15.02 -0.13 1.00
N ARG A 166 15.93 -0.48 0.09
CA ARG A 166 16.65 0.48 -0.78
C ARG A 166 15.75 1.39 -1.61
N VAL A 167 14.53 0.93 -1.95
CA VAL A 167 13.54 1.75 -2.69
C VAL A 167 13.02 2.86 -1.81
N LEU A 168 12.63 2.54 -0.57
CA LEU A 168 12.11 3.52 0.39
C LEU A 168 13.18 4.50 0.86
N GLU A 169 14.42 4.05 1.05
CA GLU A 169 15.58 4.91 1.36
C GLU A 169 15.88 5.90 0.21
N ALA A 170 15.69 5.47 -1.03
CA ALA A 170 15.94 6.32 -2.18
C ALA A 170 14.84 7.37 -2.40
N ILE A 171 13.60 7.11 -1.97
CA ILE A 171 12.46 8.04 -2.14
C ILE A 171 12.48 9.09 -1.02
N PRO A 172 12.41 10.40 -1.34
CA PRO A 172 12.30 11.45 -0.31
C PRO A 172 10.91 11.44 0.32
N LEU A 173 10.66 10.52 1.27
CA LEU A 173 9.36 10.28 1.89
C LEU A 173 8.74 11.55 2.49
N GLU A 174 9.57 12.49 2.98
CA GLU A 174 9.13 13.78 3.52
C GLU A 174 8.50 14.72 2.47
N ARG A 175 8.77 14.46 1.17
CA ARG A 175 8.25 15.26 0.05
C ARG A 175 7.02 14.65 -0.61
N VAL A 176 6.65 13.44 -0.23
CA VAL A 176 5.42 12.78 -0.67
C VAL A 176 4.24 13.42 0.04
N ARG A 177 3.33 14.02 -0.72
CA ARG A 177 2.18 14.77 -0.18
C ARG A 177 0.82 14.24 -0.59
N SER A 178 0.80 13.31 -1.52
CA SER A 178 -0.44 12.72 -2.04
C SER A 178 -1.06 11.75 -1.03
N ASN A 179 -2.37 11.55 -1.18
CA ASN A 179 -3.15 10.62 -0.37
C ASN A 179 -3.96 9.66 -1.28
N GLY A 180 -4.42 8.55 -0.68
CA GLY A 180 -5.26 7.58 -1.38
C GLY A 180 -4.63 7.04 -2.67
N TYR A 181 -5.38 7.03 -3.76
CA TYR A 181 -4.91 6.51 -5.05
C TYR A 181 -3.73 7.30 -5.64
N ALA A 182 -3.70 8.62 -5.42
CA ALA A 182 -2.60 9.47 -5.89
C ALA A 182 -1.28 9.07 -5.21
N PHE A 183 -1.31 8.71 -3.93
CA PHE A 183 -0.15 8.20 -3.20
C PHE A 183 0.39 6.91 -3.83
N GLN A 184 -0.48 6.00 -4.22
CA GLN A 184 -0.09 4.74 -4.83
C GLN A 184 0.61 4.95 -6.18
N ILE A 185 0.11 5.89 -6.98
CA ILE A 185 0.73 6.26 -8.26
C ILE A 185 2.08 6.95 -8.00
N GLU A 186 2.15 7.91 -7.07
CA GLU A 186 3.36 8.66 -6.75
C GLU A 186 4.50 7.74 -6.29
N MET A 187 4.26 6.83 -5.36
CA MET A 187 5.26 5.90 -4.85
C MET A 187 5.82 4.99 -5.96
N SER A 188 4.95 4.41 -6.78
CA SER A 188 5.36 3.56 -7.90
C SER A 188 6.12 4.35 -8.97
N TYR A 189 5.68 5.58 -9.27
CA TYR A 189 6.34 6.47 -10.22
C TYR A 189 7.73 6.90 -9.77
N LEU A 190 7.88 7.28 -8.50
CA LEU A 190 9.17 7.67 -7.92
C LEU A 190 10.16 6.50 -7.93
N ALA A 191 9.72 5.30 -7.60
CA ALA A 191 10.55 4.10 -7.69
C ALA A 191 11.00 3.83 -9.13
N TRP A 192 10.08 3.86 -10.08
CA TRP A 192 10.39 3.65 -11.50
C TRP A 192 11.36 4.71 -12.06
N ARG A 193 11.14 5.98 -11.74
CA ARG A 193 12.02 7.09 -12.18
C ARG A 193 13.44 7.01 -11.63
N LYS A 194 13.63 6.32 -10.52
CA LYS A 194 14.95 6.05 -9.94
C LYS A 194 15.62 4.79 -10.50
N GLY A 195 14.98 4.15 -11.50
CA GLY A 195 15.55 2.98 -12.19
C GLY A 195 15.31 1.65 -11.47
N PHE A 196 14.47 1.61 -10.43
CA PHE A 196 14.13 0.36 -9.76
C PHE A 196 13.26 -0.54 -10.64
N ARG A 197 13.46 -1.86 -10.51
CA ARG A 197 12.70 -2.88 -11.23
C ARG A 197 11.34 -3.10 -10.58
N LEU A 198 10.28 -2.77 -11.32
CA LEU A 198 8.89 -2.97 -10.90
C LEU A 198 8.35 -4.27 -11.50
N LYS A 199 7.63 -5.05 -10.70
CA LYS A 199 6.97 -6.30 -11.13
C LYS A 199 5.53 -6.30 -10.64
N GLU A 200 4.60 -6.66 -11.53
CA GLU A 200 3.21 -6.88 -11.15
C GLU A 200 2.94 -8.37 -11.04
N ILE A 201 2.25 -8.76 -9.96
CA ILE A 201 1.67 -10.10 -9.80
C ILE A 201 0.15 -10.00 -9.80
N PRO A 202 -0.58 -10.96 -10.38
CA PRO A 202 -2.04 -10.94 -10.34
C PRO A 202 -2.53 -11.23 -8.93
N ILE A 203 -3.46 -10.41 -8.46
CA ILE A 203 -4.20 -10.65 -7.22
C ILE A 203 -5.71 -10.59 -7.48
N VAL A 204 -6.48 -11.25 -6.63
CA VAL A 204 -7.94 -11.08 -6.59
C VAL A 204 -8.26 -10.02 -5.53
N PHE A 205 -8.97 -8.98 -5.92
CA PHE A 205 -9.40 -7.92 -5.03
C PHE A 205 -10.91 -8.08 -4.74
N THR A 206 -11.25 -8.29 -3.49
CA THR A 206 -12.65 -8.38 -3.05
C THR A 206 -13.08 -7.05 -2.46
N ASP A 207 -14.27 -6.55 -2.85
CA ASP A 207 -14.80 -5.34 -2.20
C ASP A 207 -15.10 -5.62 -0.73
N ARG A 208 -14.98 -4.59 0.09
CA ARG A 208 -15.28 -4.66 1.54
C ARG A 208 -16.66 -5.24 1.78
N VAL A 209 -16.74 -6.10 2.77
CA VAL A 209 -18.03 -6.64 3.23
C VAL A 209 -18.82 -5.57 3.99
N GLU A 210 -18.10 -4.67 4.69
CA GLU A 210 -18.66 -3.54 5.44
C GLU A 210 -17.92 -2.23 5.14
N GLY A 211 -18.67 -1.11 5.12
CA GLY A 211 -18.13 0.22 4.90
C GLY A 211 -18.46 0.85 3.55
N GLN A 212 -18.63 2.18 3.52
CA GLN A 212 -18.88 2.93 2.29
C GLN A 212 -17.57 3.22 1.57
N SER A 213 -17.55 3.02 0.25
CA SER A 213 -16.45 3.44 -0.61
C SER A 213 -16.18 4.93 -0.46
N LYS A 214 -14.96 5.29 -0.03
CA LYS A 214 -14.56 6.70 0.20
C LYS A 214 -14.24 7.44 -1.12
N MET A 215 -14.60 6.88 -2.30
CA MET A 215 -14.39 7.57 -3.58
C MET A 215 -15.32 8.76 -3.71
N ASN A 216 -14.75 9.96 -3.74
CA ASN A 216 -15.47 11.18 -4.06
C ASN A 216 -14.80 11.94 -5.23
N ARG A 217 -15.53 12.88 -5.84
CA ARG A 217 -15.03 13.68 -6.98
C ARG A 217 -13.75 14.46 -6.66
N LYS A 218 -13.50 14.79 -5.38
CA LYS A 218 -12.30 15.50 -4.94
C LYS A 218 -11.06 14.61 -5.09
N ILE A 219 -11.15 13.34 -4.70
CA ILE A 219 -10.06 12.34 -4.82
C ILE A 219 -9.70 12.11 -6.30
N VAL A 220 -10.71 12.02 -7.17
CA VAL A 220 -10.47 11.86 -8.62
C VAL A 220 -9.74 13.08 -9.21
N ARG A 221 -10.18 14.30 -8.87
CA ARG A 221 -9.51 15.54 -9.32
C ARG A 221 -8.08 15.64 -8.81
N GLU A 222 -7.84 15.29 -7.55
CA GLU A 222 -6.50 15.26 -6.96
C GLU A 222 -5.58 14.30 -7.72
N ALA A 223 -6.05 13.11 -8.03
CA ALA A 223 -5.28 12.13 -8.80
C ALA A 223 -4.95 12.63 -10.22
N VAL A 224 -5.90 13.29 -10.91
CA VAL A 224 -5.68 13.87 -12.25
C VAL A 224 -4.57 14.93 -12.21
N TRP A 225 -4.63 15.87 -11.27
CA TRP A 225 -3.61 16.92 -11.13
C TRP A 225 -2.25 16.35 -10.72
N MET A 226 -2.23 15.38 -9.81
CA MET A 226 -1.02 14.75 -9.33
C MET A 226 -0.24 14.07 -10.46
N VAL A 227 -0.93 13.37 -11.36
CA VAL A 227 -0.33 12.68 -12.50
C VAL A 227 0.42 13.66 -13.43
N TRP A 228 -0.17 14.83 -13.75
CA TRP A 228 0.51 15.88 -14.50
C TRP A 228 1.67 16.50 -13.72
N TRP A 229 1.47 16.79 -12.45
CA TRP A 229 2.52 17.34 -11.60
C TRP A 229 3.76 16.41 -11.53
N LEU A 230 3.55 15.11 -11.39
CA LEU A 230 4.60 14.10 -11.43
C LEU A 230 5.36 14.15 -12.76
N ARG A 231 4.64 14.21 -13.87
CA ARG A 231 5.24 14.30 -15.21
C ARG A 231 6.08 15.55 -15.39
N LEU A 232 5.53 16.71 -15.05
CA LEU A 232 6.22 18.01 -15.21
C LEU A 232 7.46 18.12 -14.32
N ARG A 233 7.36 17.68 -13.06
CA ARG A 233 8.49 17.70 -12.13
C ARG A 233 9.63 16.79 -12.57
N SER A 234 9.34 15.73 -13.31
CA SER A 234 10.34 14.82 -13.85
C SER A 234 11.06 15.37 -15.08
N LEU A 235 10.46 16.28 -15.84
CA LEU A 235 11.09 16.92 -17.00
C LEU A 235 12.17 17.95 -16.62
N GLY A 236 12.09 18.51 -15.42
CA GLY A 236 13.08 19.48 -14.91
C GLY A 236 14.28 18.88 -14.15
N ARG A 237 14.31 17.54 -13.99
CA ARG A 237 15.45 16.83 -13.38
C ARG A 237 15.77 15.67 -14.32
N GLY A 238 16.82 15.84 -15.10
CA GLY A 238 17.41 14.73 -15.86
C GLY A 238 17.73 13.53 -14.94
N PRO A 239 18.03 12.35 -15.53
CA PRO A 239 18.23 11.12 -14.79
C PRO A 239 19.30 11.25 -13.72
#